data_c1ca9d15f6ff121e27619a06186a46a8
#
_entry.id   c1ca9d15f6ff121e27619a06186a46a8
#
_cell.length_a   1.000
_cell.length_b   1.000
_cell.length_c   1.000
_cell.angle_alpha   90.00
_cell.angle_beta   90.00
_cell.angle_gamma   90.00
#
_symmetry.space_group_name_H-M   'P 1'
#
loop_
_entity.id
_entity.type
_entity.pdbx_description
1 polymer ?
#
loop_
_entity_poly.entity_id
_entity_poly.type
_entity_poly.pdbx_seq_one_letter_code
_entity_poly.pdbx_strand_id
1 'polypeptide(L)'
;MIPLTFPTDEKTLLQLLEVETDGEFLPLETPKLRLEVIGDSITSGEGGSGAGEEMTWNSFCFNAVDNYAYMAAKELGAVYNCISQSGWGVFCSWEGNEQQ
;
A
#
# COMPACT_ATOMS: atom_id res chain seq x y z
N MET A 1 -12.50 6.42 -1.83
CA MET A 1 -12.02 5.04 -1.57
C MET A 1 -11.27 4.61 -2.81
N ILE A 2 -9.98 4.33 -2.69
CA ILE A 2 -9.18 3.82 -3.81
C ILE A 2 -9.52 2.33 -3.93
N PRO A 3 -9.97 1.86 -5.09
CA PRO A 3 -10.23 0.45 -5.27
C PRO A 3 -8.93 -0.34 -5.13
N LEU A 4 -8.95 -1.38 -4.30
CA LEU A 4 -7.87 -2.35 -4.25
C LEU A 4 -8.07 -3.34 -5.39
N THR A 5 -7.08 -3.45 -6.24
CA THR A 5 -7.12 -4.35 -7.38
C THR A 5 -6.58 -5.72 -7.00
N PHE A 6 -7.23 -6.76 -7.48
CA PHE A 6 -6.62 -8.09 -7.48
C PHE A 6 -5.44 -8.11 -8.45
N PRO A 7 -4.43 -8.97 -8.24
CA PRO A 7 -3.27 -9.07 -9.12
C PRO A 7 -3.61 -9.32 -10.60
N THR A 8 -4.81 -9.83 -10.86
CA THR A 8 -5.30 -10.12 -12.21
C THR A 8 -6.29 -9.09 -12.75
N ASP A 9 -6.58 -8.02 -12.00
CA ASP A 9 -7.48 -6.97 -12.46
C ASP A 9 -6.71 -5.90 -13.23
N GLU A 10 -6.57 -6.10 -14.53
CA GLU A 10 -5.95 -5.13 -15.44
C GLU A 10 -6.87 -3.94 -15.78
N LYS A 11 -8.11 -3.95 -15.31
CA LYS A 11 -9.12 -2.95 -15.70
C LYS A 11 -9.27 -1.82 -14.69
N THR A 12 -8.90 -2.04 -13.44
CA THR A 12 -9.03 -1.01 -12.42
C THR A 12 -7.76 -0.16 -12.37
N LEU A 13 -7.86 1.05 -12.88
CA LEU A 13 -6.77 2.02 -12.91
C LEU A 13 -7.16 3.25 -12.11
N LEU A 14 -6.21 3.74 -11.31
CA LEU A 14 -6.25 5.08 -10.74
C LEU A 14 -5.26 5.96 -11.48
N GLN A 15 -5.77 6.98 -12.16
CA GLN A 15 -4.95 7.96 -12.87
C GLN A 15 -5.22 9.35 -12.34
N LEU A 16 -4.17 10.06 -11.95
CA LEU A 16 -4.23 11.48 -11.68
C LEU A 16 -3.88 12.21 -12.98
N LEU A 17 -4.89 12.85 -13.58
CA LEU A 17 -4.71 13.54 -14.86
C LEU A 17 -4.31 14.99 -14.68
N GLU A 18 -4.90 15.67 -13.71
CA GLU A 18 -4.69 17.10 -13.51
C GLU A 18 -4.98 17.48 -12.06
N VAL A 19 -4.30 18.50 -11.59
CA VAL A 19 -4.58 19.15 -10.31
C VAL A 19 -4.75 20.65 -10.58
N GLU A 20 -5.95 21.15 -10.35
CA GLU A 20 -6.25 22.58 -10.45
C GLU A 20 -6.23 23.21 -9.06
N THR A 21 -5.61 24.39 -8.94
CA THR A 21 -5.56 25.15 -7.69
C THR A 21 -5.56 26.65 -8.01
N ASP A 22 -6.12 27.43 -7.10
CA ASP A 22 -6.05 28.89 -7.11
C ASP A 22 -4.81 29.43 -6.37
N GLY A 23 -3.95 28.54 -5.88
CA GLY A 23 -2.70 28.81 -5.20
C GLY A 23 -1.49 28.45 -6.06
N GLU A 24 -0.36 28.27 -5.39
CA GLU A 24 0.89 27.82 -5.98
C GLU A 24 1.38 26.51 -5.34
N PHE A 25 2.09 25.70 -6.11
CA PHE A 25 2.75 24.52 -5.58
C PHE A 25 4.01 24.92 -4.82
N LEU A 26 4.04 24.61 -3.55
CA LEU A 26 5.22 24.82 -2.73
C LEU A 26 6.28 23.73 -3.01
N PRO A 27 7.57 24.09 -2.96
CA PRO A 27 8.62 23.09 -3.07
C PRO A 27 8.52 22.08 -1.92
N LEU A 28 8.68 20.81 -2.24
CA LEU A 28 8.73 19.76 -1.24
C LEU A 28 10.00 19.89 -0.42
N GLU A 29 9.87 19.87 0.89
CA GLU A 29 11.03 19.75 1.77
C GLU A 29 11.71 18.39 1.52
N THR A 30 13.04 18.41 1.43
CA THR A 30 13.80 17.17 1.32
C THR A 30 13.74 16.43 2.66
N PRO A 31 13.15 15.24 2.73
CA PRO A 31 13.06 14.51 3.98
C PRO A 31 14.46 14.07 4.42
N LYS A 32 14.73 14.17 5.73
CA LYS A 32 16.01 13.72 6.32
C LYS A 32 16.16 12.20 6.28
N LEU A 33 15.05 11.49 6.36
CA LEU A 33 15.00 10.04 6.35
C LEU A 33 13.95 9.57 5.33
N ARG A 34 14.34 8.62 4.52
CA ARG A 34 13.46 7.93 3.58
C ARG A 34 13.46 6.44 3.89
N LEU A 35 12.28 5.87 3.91
CA LEU A 35 12.05 4.46 4.14
C LEU A 35 11.36 3.86 2.92
N GLU A 36 11.90 2.78 2.40
CA GLU A 36 11.23 1.97 1.39
C GLU A 36 10.87 0.63 1.99
N VAL A 37 9.59 0.27 1.89
CA VAL A 37 9.05 -0.96 2.45
C VAL A 37 8.49 -1.80 1.31
N ILE A 38 9.03 -2.99 1.16
CA ILE A 38 8.62 -3.95 0.13
C ILE A 38 8.03 -5.16 0.86
N GLY A 39 6.83 -5.57 0.47
CA GLY A 39 6.18 -6.68 1.15
C GLY A 39 4.88 -7.15 0.51
N ASP A 40 4.15 -7.92 1.28
CA ASP A 40 2.92 -8.59 0.88
C ASP A 40 1.64 -7.90 1.40
N SER A 41 0.59 -8.68 1.63
CA SER A 41 -0.70 -8.21 2.13
C SER A 41 -0.60 -7.53 3.51
N ILE A 42 0.27 -8.00 4.38
CA ILE A 42 0.48 -7.40 5.71
C ILE A 42 1.03 -5.97 5.54
N THR A 43 1.96 -5.81 4.63
CA THR A 43 2.53 -4.51 4.27
C THR A 43 1.51 -3.60 3.58
N SER A 44 0.57 -4.17 2.84
CA SER A 44 -0.58 -3.44 2.28
C SER A 44 -1.61 -3.04 3.35
N GLY A 45 -1.52 -3.58 4.56
CA GLY A 45 -2.43 -3.30 5.67
C GLY A 45 -3.65 -4.22 5.73
N GLU A 46 -3.56 -5.43 5.17
CA GLU A 46 -4.64 -6.42 5.25
C GLU A 46 -4.94 -6.76 6.70
N GLY A 47 -6.24 -6.79 7.03
CA GLY A 47 -6.72 -7.02 8.39
C GLY A 47 -6.62 -5.82 9.33
N GLY A 48 -5.98 -4.71 8.92
CA GLY A 48 -5.78 -3.53 9.77
C GLY A 48 -7.07 -2.85 10.22
N SER A 49 -8.14 -2.94 9.45
CA SER A 49 -9.48 -2.45 9.81
C SER A 49 -10.37 -3.50 10.46
N GLY A 50 -9.80 -4.60 10.89
CA GLY A 50 -10.50 -5.76 11.45
C GLY A 50 -10.79 -6.82 10.41
N ALA A 51 -10.59 -8.08 10.78
CA ALA A 51 -10.95 -9.23 9.99
C ALA A 51 -11.49 -10.33 10.92
N GLY A 52 -12.59 -10.97 10.54
CA GLY A 52 -13.07 -12.17 11.22
C GLY A 52 -12.46 -13.43 10.59
N GLU A 53 -12.38 -14.51 11.35
CA GLU A 53 -11.79 -15.78 10.89
C GLU A 53 -12.48 -16.35 9.63
N GLU A 54 -13.74 -15.98 9.38
CA GLU A 54 -14.53 -16.44 8.23
C GLU A 54 -14.64 -15.43 7.09
N MET A 55 -13.92 -14.30 7.18
CA MET A 55 -14.03 -13.28 6.15
C MET A 55 -13.22 -13.68 4.92
N THR A 56 -13.91 -13.75 3.79
CA THR A 56 -13.24 -13.78 2.49
C THR A 56 -12.44 -12.47 2.30
N TRP A 57 -11.41 -12.54 1.47
CA TRP A 57 -10.63 -11.37 1.11
C TRP A 57 -11.54 -10.18 0.74
N ASN A 58 -11.32 -9.05 1.39
CA ASN A 58 -12.18 -7.88 1.28
C ASN A 58 -11.36 -6.59 1.39
N SER A 59 -11.52 -5.71 0.41
CA SER A 59 -10.83 -4.42 0.38
C SER A 59 -11.14 -3.51 1.57
N PHE A 60 -12.27 -3.69 2.25
CA PHE A 60 -12.62 -2.92 3.45
C PHE A 60 -11.75 -3.26 4.66
N CYS A 61 -11.10 -4.42 4.65
CA CYS A 61 -10.21 -4.84 5.73
C CYS A 61 -8.80 -4.27 5.62
N PHE A 62 -8.49 -3.62 4.50
CA PHE A 62 -7.18 -3.00 4.30
C PHE A 62 -7.10 -1.61 4.94
N ASN A 63 -6.01 -1.36 5.65
CA ASN A 63 -5.73 -0.06 6.25
C ASN A 63 -4.24 0.29 6.12
N ALA A 64 -3.92 1.04 5.09
CA ALA A 64 -2.55 1.42 4.78
C ALA A 64 -1.98 2.50 5.71
N VAL A 65 -2.83 3.17 6.50
CA VAL A 65 -2.41 4.26 7.39
C VAL A 65 -2.30 3.85 8.87
N ASP A 66 -2.65 2.61 9.20
CA ASP A 66 -2.50 2.02 10.54
C ASP A 66 -1.71 0.70 10.49
N ASN A 67 -0.96 0.47 9.44
CA ASN A 67 -0.08 -0.68 9.35
C ASN A 67 1.31 -0.38 9.94
N TYR A 68 2.09 -1.42 10.14
CA TYR A 68 3.41 -1.33 10.75
C TYR A 68 4.36 -0.40 9.99
N ALA A 69 4.28 -0.39 8.65
CA ALA A 69 5.17 0.39 7.79
C ALA A 69 4.91 1.89 7.94
N TYR A 70 3.64 2.29 7.91
CA TYR A 70 3.26 3.67 8.14
C TYR A 70 3.57 4.13 9.57
N MET A 71 3.25 3.31 10.56
CA MET A 71 3.52 3.62 11.96
C MET A 71 5.02 3.78 12.24
N ALA A 72 5.85 2.90 11.69
CA ALA A 72 7.31 3.00 11.80
C ALA A 72 7.84 4.28 11.13
N ALA A 73 7.37 4.59 9.93
CA ALA A 73 7.77 5.81 9.22
C ALA A 73 7.39 7.06 10.01
N LYS A 74 6.19 7.08 10.56
CA LYS A 74 5.69 8.18 11.40
C LYS A 74 6.53 8.37 12.66
N GLU A 75 6.85 7.31 13.36
CA GLU A 75 7.67 7.34 14.58
C GLU A 75 9.10 7.83 14.29
N LEU A 76 9.65 7.45 13.15
CA LEU A 76 10.97 7.86 12.70
C LEU A 76 11.00 9.26 12.07
N GLY A 77 9.87 9.90 11.85
CA GLY A 77 9.77 11.14 11.10
C GLY A 77 10.25 10.98 9.65
N ALA A 78 10.04 9.81 9.07
CA ALA A 78 10.46 9.47 7.73
C ALA A 78 9.34 9.68 6.72
N VAL A 79 9.71 10.07 5.50
CA VAL A 79 8.86 9.87 4.31
C VAL A 79 9.08 8.44 3.82
N TYR A 80 8.00 7.73 3.50
CA TYR A 80 8.13 6.35 3.06
C TYR A 80 7.42 6.07 1.74
N ASN A 81 7.97 5.11 1.03
CA ASN A 81 7.35 4.46 -0.11
C ASN A 81 7.01 3.02 0.27
N CYS A 82 5.81 2.60 -0.07
CA CYS A 82 5.36 1.24 0.15
C CYS A 82 5.08 0.57 -1.19
N ILE A 83 5.76 -0.53 -1.43
CA ILE A 83 5.57 -1.40 -2.59
C ILE A 83 5.13 -2.75 -2.05
N SER A 84 3.87 -3.08 -2.20
CA SER A 84 3.33 -4.30 -1.63
C SER A 84 2.29 -4.93 -2.53
N GLN A 85 2.29 -6.26 -2.55
CA GLN A 85 1.40 -7.06 -3.35
C GLN A 85 0.90 -8.26 -2.53
N SER A 86 -0.42 -8.33 -2.31
CA SER A 86 -1.03 -9.46 -1.61
C SER A 86 -0.73 -10.79 -2.29
N GLY A 87 -0.40 -11.79 -1.50
CA GLY A 87 -0.08 -13.13 -1.98
C GLY A 87 1.34 -13.30 -2.53
N TRP A 88 2.17 -12.25 -2.51
CA TRP A 88 3.52 -12.32 -3.03
C TRP A 88 4.54 -12.49 -1.90
N GLY A 89 5.45 -13.43 -2.08
CA GLY A 89 6.63 -13.61 -1.24
C GLY A 89 7.91 -13.22 -1.97
N VAL A 90 9.05 -13.39 -1.32
CA VAL A 90 10.36 -13.06 -1.93
C VAL A 90 10.73 -14.00 -3.06
N PHE A 91 10.28 -15.24 -3.00
CA PHE A 91 10.66 -16.30 -3.94
C PHE A 91 9.48 -16.78 -4.79
N CYS A 92 8.32 -16.93 -4.20
CA CYS A 92 7.12 -17.39 -4.90
C CYS A 92 5.88 -16.67 -4.37
N SER A 93 4.84 -16.64 -5.19
CA SER A 93 3.53 -16.14 -4.81
C SER A 93 2.75 -17.15 -3.97
N TRP A 94 1.56 -16.75 -3.55
CA TRP A 94 0.57 -17.64 -2.97
C TRP A 94 0.41 -18.89 -3.86
N GLU A 95 0.25 -20.05 -3.25
CA GLU A 95 0.16 -21.37 -3.94
C GLU A 95 1.49 -21.86 -4.59
N GLY A 96 2.61 -21.23 -4.30
CA GLY A 96 3.92 -21.69 -4.77
C GLY A 96 4.22 -21.41 -6.25
N ASN A 97 3.40 -20.60 -6.90
CA ASN A 97 3.69 -20.17 -8.28
C ASN A 97 4.88 -19.24 -8.32
N GLU A 98 5.70 -19.35 -9.35
CA GLU A 98 6.79 -18.39 -9.58
C GLU A 98 6.20 -17.00 -9.85
N GLN A 99 6.85 -15.99 -9.29
CA GLN A 99 6.50 -14.60 -9.59
C GLN A 99 6.94 -14.27 -11.02
N GLN A 100 6.05 -13.73 -11.80
CA GLN A 100 6.33 -13.27 -13.15
C GLN A 100 6.69 -11.79 -13.18
#